data_cecf4564fae03dd94a1693de55b79efc
#
_entry.id   cecf4564fae03dd94a1693de55b79efc
#
_cell.length_a   1.000
_cell.length_b   1.000
_cell.length_c   1.000
_cell.angle_alpha   90.00
_cell.angle_beta   90.00
_cell.angle_gamma   90.00
#
_symmetry.space_group_name_H-M   'P 1'
#
loop_
_entity.id
_entity.type
_entity.pdbx_description
1 polymer ?
#
loop_
_entity_poly.entity_id
_entity_poly.type
_entity_poly.pdbx_seq_one_letter_code
_entity_poly.pdbx_strand_id
1 'polypeptide(L)'
;MPSSAEVGPPPLVRVDDLLSSLVMSDTRKAPSRPPRGLAATTWGPGRLDLFWVDDDRALWHSAQVAGAWTEPESLGGELASGPAVVAWAEGEMEVFAVMDDGELWNRYWDGVGWHAWESLGGELETGVTPAASSWGADRLDVFARGRDGRTWHRWWDGTRWVPWEQLG
;
A
#
# COMPACT_ATOMS: atom_id res chain seq x y z
N MET A 1 17.05 -45.01 5.76
CA MET A 1 16.86 -43.62 6.25
C MET A 1 17.25 -42.70 5.13
N PRO A 2 16.33 -42.08 4.39
CA PRO A 2 16.69 -41.04 3.41
C PRO A 2 16.97 -39.72 4.14
N SER A 3 18.09 -39.12 3.79
CA SER A 3 18.58 -37.81 4.24
C SER A 3 17.60 -36.73 3.84
N SER A 4 17.19 -35.93 4.82
CA SER A 4 16.40 -34.73 4.58
C SER A 4 17.31 -33.69 3.86
N ALA A 5 17.02 -33.42 2.61
CA ALA A 5 17.63 -32.29 1.92
C ALA A 5 17.10 -30.99 2.54
N GLU A 6 17.99 -30.21 3.15
CA GLU A 6 17.70 -28.84 3.54
C GLU A 6 17.36 -28.03 2.28
N VAL A 7 16.10 -27.64 2.15
CA VAL A 7 15.66 -26.67 1.15
C VAL A 7 16.03 -25.29 1.70
N GLY A 8 17.11 -24.73 1.19
CA GLY A 8 17.48 -23.35 1.50
C GLY A 8 16.37 -22.37 1.07
N PRO A 9 16.34 -21.17 1.62
CA PRO A 9 15.36 -20.15 1.23
C PRO A 9 15.48 -19.87 -0.27
N PRO A 10 14.35 -19.65 -0.95
CA PRO A 10 14.35 -19.34 -2.38
C PRO A 10 15.18 -18.06 -2.63
N PRO A 11 15.83 -17.93 -3.78
CA PRO A 11 16.61 -16.75 -4.12
C PRO A 11 15.71 -15.51 -4.07
N LEU A 12 16.24 -14.42 -3.47
CA LEU A 12 15.59 -13.13 -3.48
C LEU A 12 15.45 -12.67 -4.94
N VAL A 13 14.24 -12.65 -5.44
CA VAL A 13 13.93 -12.01 -6.74
C VAL A 13 14.11 -10.51 -6.51
N ARG A 14 15.01 -9.89 -7.24
CA ARG A 14 15.19 -8.44 -7.15
C ARG A 14 13.94 -7.75 -7.70
N VAL A 15 13.47 -6.74 -6.98
CA VAL A 15 12.34 -5.90 -7.44
C VAL A 15 12.62 -5.29 -8.81
N ASP A 16 13.90 -4.98 -9.09
CA ASP A 16 14.35 -4.47 -10.38
C ASP A 16 14.13 -5.47 -11.53
N ASP A 17 14.25 -6.78 -11.27
CA ASP A 17 14.01 -7.82 -12.29
C ASP A 17 12.52 -7.96 -12.60
N LEU A 18 11.65 -7.76 -11.60
CA LEU A 18 10.20 -7.73 -11.76
C LEU A 18 9.77 -6.51 -12.58
N LEU A 19 10.27 -5.33 -12.26
CA LEU A 19 10.00 -4.10 -13.00
C LEU A 19 10.51 -4.19 -14.45
N SER A 20 11.64 -4.85 -14.68
CA SER A 20 12.20 -5.05 -16.00
C SER A 20 11.38 -6.02 -16.87
N SER A 21 10.78 -7.04 -16.28
CA SER A 21 9.93 -8.00 -17.01
C SER A 21 8.56 -7.41 -17.38
N LEU A 22 8.07 -6.44 -16.60
CA LEU A 22 6.80 -5.76 -16.82
C LEU A 22 6.85 -4.71 -17.95
N VAL A 23 8.04 -4.18 -18.23
CA VAL A 23 8.25 -3.17 -19.29
C VAL A 23 8.23 -3.77 -20.70
N MET A 24 8.32 -5.09 -20.85
CA MET A 24 8.47 -5.73 -22.17
C MET A 24 7.16 -5.89 -22.96
N SER A 25 6.00 -5.61 -22.42
CA SER A 25 4.72 -5.73 -23.14
C SER A 25 4.03 -4.41 -23.50
N ASP A 26 4.48 -3.27 -22.99
CA ASP A 26 3.95 -1.96 -23.36
C ASP A 26 5.08 -1.10 -23.94
N THR A 27 4.91 -0.60 -25.16
CA THR A 27 5.81 0.34 -25.84
C THR A 27 5.89 1.72 -25.17
N ARG A 28 5.38 1.87 -23.97
CA ARG A 28 5.61 3.06 -23.14
C ARG A 28 7.05 3.05 -22.67
N LYS A 29 7.73 4.15 -22.97
CA LYS A 29 9.06 4.46 -22.48
C LYS A 29 9.13 4.17 -20.99
N ALA A 30 10.07 3.29 -20.57
CA ALA A 30 10.31 3.02 -19.16
C ALA A 30 10.39 4.34 -18.37
N PRO A 31 9.74 4.44 -17.23
CA PRO A 31 9.77 5.66 -16.43
C PRO A 31 11.23 6.06 -16.18
N SER A 32 11.55 7.31 -16.45
CA SER A 32 12.91 7.84 -16.31
C SER A 32 13.31 8.07 -14.85
N ARG A 33 12.43 7.72 -13.91
CA ARG A 33 12.58 7.94 -12.49
C ARG A 33 12.05 6.74 -11.70
N PRO A 34 12.75 6.29 -10.63
CA PRO A 34 12.26 5.19 -9.80
C PRO A 34 10.91 5.57 -9.15
N PRO A 35 10.05 4.56 -8.89
CA PRO A 35 8.76 4.76 -8.24
C PRO A 35 8.90 5.57 -6.95
N ARG A 36 7.98 6.48 -6.72
CA ARG A 36 7.95 7.26 -5.48
C ARG A 36 7.13 6.53 -4.44
N GLY A 37 7.81 6.05 -3.40
CA GLY A 37 7.19 5.32 -2.32
C GLY A 37 6.81 3.90 -2.72
N LEU A 38 7.17 2.97 -1.85
CA LEU A 38 6.84 1.56 -1.91
C LEU A 38 6.15 1.17 -0.61
N ALA A 39 5.13 0.34 -0.71
CA ALA A 39 4.54 -0.34 0.44
C ALA A 39 4.19 -1.77 0.06
N ALA A 40 4.26 -2.67 1.03
CA ALA A 40 3.88 -4.06 0.83
C ALA A 40 3.12 -4.58 2.04
N THR A 41 2.22 -5.51 1.80
CA THR A 41 1.47 -6.20 2.84
C THR A 41 1.22 -7.67 2.48
N THR A 42 0.70 -8.42 3.42
CA THR A 42 0.23 -9.78 3.21
C THR A 42 -0.88 -10.08 4.20
N TRP A 43 -1.90 -10.82 3.79
CA TRP A 43 -2.89 -11.37 4.71
C TRP A 43 -2.68 -12.85 5.03
N GLY A 44 -1.64 -13.48 4.46
CA GLY A 44 -1.35 -14.89 4.75
C GLY A 44 -0.33 -15.53 3.82
N PRO A 45 0.00 -16.81 4.06
CA PRO A 45 0.98 -17.54 3.28
C PRO A 45 0.62 -17.61 1.79
N GLY A 46 1.60 -17.39 0.92
CA GLY A 46 1.43 -17.49 -0.54
C GLY A 46 0.81 -16.26 -1.20
N ARG A 47 0.59 -15.19 -0.44
CA ARG A 47 0.14 -13.89 -0.94
C ARG A 47 1.11 -12.79 -0.51
N LEU A 48 1.47 -11.94 -1.46
CA LEU A 48 2.13 -10.65 -1.22
C LEU A 48 1.46 -9.61 -2.10
N ASP A 49 1.29 -8.42 -1.59
CA ASP A 49 0.77 -7.27 -2.30
C ASP A 49 1.79 -6.15 -2.27
N LEU A 50 2.15 -5.64 -3.44
CA LEU A 50 3.12 -4.57 -3.63
C LEU A 50 2.42 -3.37 -4.24
N PHE A 51 2.69 -2.21 -3.66
CA PHE A 51 2.15 -0.92 -4.08
C PHE A 51 3.27 0.06 -4.34
N TRP A 52 3.11 0.89 -5.38
CA TRP A 52 4.03 1.98 -5.68
C TRP A 52 3.32 3.17 -6.31
N VAL A 53 3.96 4.32 -6.26
CA VAL A 53 3.48 5.55 -6.91
C VAL A 53 4.31 5.80 -8.15
N ASP A 54 3.67 5.91 -9.31
CA ASP A 54 4.33 6.19 -10.59
C ASP A 54 4.56 7.70 -10.81
N ASP A 55 5.21 8.05 -11.92
CA ASP A 55 5.54 9.42 -12.28
C ASP A 55 4.30 10.30 -12.53
N ASP A 56 3.17 9.71 -12.89
CA ASP A 56 1.86 10.36 -13.01
C ASP A 56 1.15 10.54 -11.65
N ARG A 57 1.80 10.13 -10.56
CA ARG A 57 1.30 10.15 -9.18
C ARG A 57 0.12 9.22 -8.92
N ALA A 58 -0.18 8.33 -9.84
CA ALA A 58 -1.16 7.27 -9.60
C ALA A 58 -0.57 6.17 -8.71
N LEU A 59 -1.41 5.57 -7.89
CA LEU A 59 -1.08 4.34 -7.17
C LEU A 59 -1.17 3.15 -8.13
N TRP A 60 -0.16 2.31 -8.09
CA TRP A 60 -0.11 1.05 -8.80
C TRP A 60 -0.01 -0.12 -7.83
N HIS A 61 -0.51 -1.26 -8.26
CA HIS A 61 -0.58 -2.49 -7.48
C HIS A 61 -0.21 -3.71 -8.33
N SER A 62 0.48 -4.66 -7.71
CA SER A 62 0.67 -6.01 -8.22
C SER A 62 0.67 -6.99 -7.05
N ALA A 63 0.10 -8.16 -7.25
CA ALA A 63 0.00 -9.19 -6.24
C ALA A 63 0.81 -10.43 -6.64
N GLN A 64 1.48 -11.05 -5.68
CA GLN A 64 2.00 -12.40 -5.83
C GLN A 64 1.00 -13.39 -5.26
N VAL A 65 0.53 -14.30 -6.11
CA VAL A 65 -0.41 -15.36 -5.75
C VAL A 65 0.21 -16.70 -6.16
N ALA A 66 0.34 -17.61 -5.23
CA ALA A 66 0.93 -18.94 -5.47
C ALA A 66 2.32 -18.88 -6.15
N GLY A 67 3.12 -17.87 -5.82
CA GLY A 67 4.48 -17.68 -6.34
C GLY A 67 4.59 -16.93 -7.68
N ALA A 68 3.48 -16.53 -8.30
CA ALA A 68 3.46 -15.75 -9.55
C ALA A 68 2.92 -14.35 -9.30
N TRP A 69 3.55 -13.32 -9.92
CA TRP A 69 3.07 -11.96 -9.88
C TRP A 69 1.99 -11.72 -10.93
N THR A 70 0.96 -10.97 -10.55
CA THR A 70 -0.06 -10.47 -11.50
C THR A 70 0.51 -9.34 -12.34
N GLU A 71 -0.12 -9.09 -13.50
CA GLU A 71 0.13 -7.84 -14.22
C GLU A 71 -0.21 -6.65 -13.31
N PRO A 72 0.60 -5.57 -13.36
CA PRO A 72 0.30 -4.36 -12.62
C PRO A 72 -1.02 -3.72 -13.04
N GLU A 73 -1.75 -3.23 -12.05
CA GLU A 73 -2.96 -2.45 -12.28
C GLU A 73 -2.83 -1.05 -11.67
N SER A 74 -3.38 -0.06 -12.36
CA SER A 74 -3.47 1.29 -11.80
C SER A 74 -4.70 1.40 -10.90
N LEU A 75 -4.48 1.83 -9.68
CA LEU A 75 -5.53 2.17 -8.73
C LEU A 75 -5.87 3.67 -8.76
N GLY A 76 -5.24 4.44 -9.66
CA GLY A 76 -5.49 5.87 -9.83
C GLY A 76 -5.06 6.71 -8.63
N GLY A 77 -5.72 7.83 -8.44
CA GLY A 77 -5.37 8.84 -7.43
C GLY A 77 -4.38 9.87 -7.95
N GLU A 78 -4.22 10.95 -7.19
CA GLU A 78 -3.18 11.99 -7.39
C GLU A 78 -2.39 12.14 -6.08
N LEU A 79 -1.54 11.12 -5.81
CA LEU A 79 -0.86 11.00 -4.54
C LEU A 79 0.22 12.07 -4.37
N ALA A 80 0.19 12.77 -3.24
CA ALA A 80 1.22 13.70 -2.79
C ALA A 80 2.18 13.06 -1.77
N SER A 81 1.96 11.81 -1.39
CA SER A 81 2.83 11.04 -0.50
C SER A 81 3.10 9.64 -1.04
N GLY A 82 4.00 8.90 -0.43
CA GLY A 82 4.06 7.46 -0.57
C GLY A 82 2.81 6.78 0.03
N PRO A 83 2.47 5.55 -0.38
CA PRO A 83 1.37 4.80 0.19
C PRO A 83 1.76 4.16 1.53
N ALA A 84 0.80 4.01 2.43
CA ALA A 84 0.84 3.08 3.54
C ALA A 84 -0.22 2.00 3.31
N VAL A 85 0.07 0.76 3.65
CA VAL A 85 -0.86 -0.35 3.42
C VAL A 85 -0.89 -1.26 4.63
N VAL A 86 -2.06 -1.80 4.92
CA VAL A 86 -2.27 -2.79 5.97
C VAL A 86 -3.33 -3.80 5.55
N ALA A 87 -3.08 -5.07 5.86
CA ALA A 87 -4.09 -6.12 5.80
C ALA A 87 -4.55 -6.43 7.22
N TRP A 88 -5.86 -6.56 7.44
CA TRP A 88 -6.43 -6.84 8.77
C TRP A 88 -7.13 -8.19 8.87
N ALA A 89 -7.45 -8.79 7.73
CA ALA A 89 -8.01 -10.14 7.62
C ALA A 89 -7.63 -10.78 6.29
N GLU A 90 -7.89 -12.08 6.15
CA GLU A 90 -7.71 -12.77 4.88
C GLU A 90 -8.65 -12.17 3.81
N GLY A 91 -8.06 -11.75 2.69
CA GLY A 91 -8.79 -11.10 1.62
C GLY A 91 -9.15 -9.63 1.86
N GLU A 92 -8.70 -9.02 2.94
CA GLU A 92 -9.03 -7.64 3.28
C GLU A 92 -7.79 -6.80 3.55
N MET A 93 -7.64 -5.69 2.85
CA MET A 93 -6.56 -4.73 3.02
C MET A 93 -6.98 -3.32 2.65
N GLU A 94 -6.23 -2.36 3.14
CA GLU A 94 -6.48 -0.95 2.88
C GLU A 94 -5.20 -0.19 2.63
N VAL A 95 -5.25 0.73 1.68
CA VAL A 95 -4.16 1.63 1.31
C VAL A 95 -4.53 3.04 1.69
N PHE A 96 -3.58 3.76 2.25
CA PHE A 96 -3.70 5.15 2.66
C PHE A 96 -2.64 5.99 1.97
N ALA A 97 -3.00 7.20 1.56
CA ALA A 97 -2.07 8.20 1.06
C ALA A 97 -2.58 9.62 1.35
N VAL A 98 -1.65 10.56 1.47
CA VAL A 98 -2.00 11.98 1.46
C VAL A 98 -2.07 12.44 0.01
N MET A 99 -3.16 13.11 -0.38
CA MET A 99 -3.31 13.71 -1.71
C MET A 99 -2.95 15.20 -1.72
N ASP A 100 -3.02 15.84 -2.89
CA ASP A 100 -2.61 17.23 -3.07
C ASP A 100 -3.40 18.25 -2.23
N ASP A 101 -4.65 17.90 -1.87
CA ASP A 101 -5.48 18.70 -0.96
C ASP A 101 -4.95 18.74 0.49
N GLY A 102 -4.04 17.80 0.80
CA GLY A 102 -3.50 17.61 2.15
C GLY A 102 -4.41 16.81 3.05
N GLU A 103 -5.39 16.12 2.50
CA GLU A 103 -6.22 15.18 3.23
C GLU A 103 -5.65 13.75 3.13
N LEU A 104 -5.97 12.93 4.13
CA LEU A 104 -5.75 11.49 4.04
C LEU A 104 -6.87 10.89 3.20
N TRP A 105 -6.50 10.09 2.24
CA TRP A 105 -7.42 9.29 1.44
C TRP A 105 -7.12 7.81 1.63
N ASN A 106 -8.17 7.00 1.56
CA ASN A 106 -8.07 5.55 1.62
C ASN A 106 -8.73 4.89 0.43
N ARG A 107 -8.32 3.67 0.15
CA ARG A 107 -8.93 2.76 -0.79
C ARG A 107 -8.77 1.35 -0.27
N TYR A 108 -9.85 0.57 -0.21
CA TYR A 108 -9.80 -0.77 0.35
C TYR A 108 -10.19 -1.86 -0.65
N TRP A 109 -9.67 -3.03 -0.43
CA TRP A 109 -9.98 -4.28 -1.10
C TRP A 109 -10.86 -5.12 -0.16
N ASP A 110 -12.00 -5.64 -0.66
CA ASP A 110 -13.00 -6.39 0.09
C ASP A 110 -13.00 -7.90 -0.20
N GLY A 111 -11.92 -8.41 -0.80
CA GLY A 111 -11.80 -9.79 -1.24
C GLY A 111 -12.29 -10.03 -2.66
N VAL A 112 -13.03 -9.08 -3.26
CA VAL A 112 -13.59 -9.17 -4.60
C VAL A 112 -13.09 -8.07 -5.52
N GLY A 113 -12.97 -6.83 -5.01
CA GLY A 113 -12.59 -5.68 -5.80
C GLY A 113 -12.10 -4.49 -4.98
N TRP A 114 -11.42 -3.57 -5.67
CA TRP A 114 -11.02 -2.30 -5.10
C TRP A 114 -12.19 -1.32 -5.08
N HIS A 115 -12.51 -0.79 -3.91
CA HIS A 115 -13.45 0.31 -3.76
C HIS A 115 -12.87 1.64 -4.26
N ALA A 116 -13.71 2.65 -4.44
CA ALA A 116 -13.25 3.98 -4.83
C ALA A 116 -12.40 4.63 -3.72
N TRP A 117 -11.61 5.64 -4.10
CA TRP A 117 -10.95 6.49 -3.14
C TRP A 117 -11.96 7.29 -2.32
N GLU A 118 -11.77 7.31 -1.00
CA GLU A 118 -12.60 8.05 -0.05
C GLU A 118 -11.70 8.94 0.82
N SER A 119 -12.14 10.20 1.05
CA SER A 119 -11.41 11.10 1.94
C SER A 119 -11.71 10.76 3.39
N LEU A 120 -10.65 10.70 4.19
CA LEU A 120 -10.69 10.66 5.64
C LEU A 120 -10.39 12.04 6.25
N GLY A 121 -10.25 13.08 5.43
CA GLY A 121 -9.98 14.44 5.87
C GLY A 121 -8.59 14.61 6.48
N GLY A 122 -8.45 15.66 7.29
CA GLY A 122 -7.21 16.04 7.94
C GLY A 122 -6.58 17.28 7.29
N GLU A 123 -5.62 17.88 7.99
CA GLU A 123 -4.75 18.95 7.50
C GLU A 123 -3.31 18.45 7.55
N LEU A 124 -2.94 17.61 6.59
CA LEU A 124 -1.71 16.84 6.64
C LEU A 124 -0.60 17.44 5.78
N GLU A 125 0.63 17.12 6.14
CA GLU A 125 1.82 17.52 5.40
C GLU A 125 1.98 16.67 4.15
N THR A 126 1.94 17.29 2.97
CA THR A 126 2.19 16.63 1.69
C THR A 126 3.66 16.20 1.59
N GLY A 127 3.92 15.08 0.90
CA GLY A 127 5.28 14.54 0.78
C GLY A 127 5.72 13.64 1.94
N VAL A 128 4.94 13.58 3.03
CA VAL A 128 5.19 12.68 4.16
C VAL A 128 4.26 11.47 4.09
N THR A 129 4.84 10.29 3.97
CA THR A 129 4.08 9.04 3.93
C THR A 129 3.43 8.78 5.28
N PRO A 130 2.12 8.50 5.35
CA PRO A 130 1.46 8.06 6.57
C PRO A 130 1.96 6.68 7.01
N ALA A 131 1.63 6.26 8.22
CA ALA A 131 1.85 4.91 8.70
C ALA A 131 0.52 4.26 9.04
N ALA A 132 0.38 2.97 8.73
CA ALA A 132 -0.82 2.21 9.04
C ALA A 132 -0.47 0.93 9.78
N SER A 133 -1.36 0.49 10.65
CA SER A 133 -1.23 -0.73 11.43
C SER A 133 -2.60 -1.33 11.74
N SER A 134 -2.63 -2.64 12.02
CA SER A 134 -3.80 -3.35 12.52
C SER A 134 -3.34 -4.44 13.47
N TRP A 135 -4.11 -4.74 14.49
CA TRP A 135 -3.91 -5.93 15.33
C TRP A 135 -4.98 -7.00 15.12
N GLY A 136 -5.83 -6.86 14.12
CA GLY A 136 -6.87 -7.84 13.79
C GLY A 136 -8.07 -7.22 13.09
N ALA A 137 -9.08 -8.04 12.84
CA ALA A 137 -10.32 -7.62 12.23
C ALA A 137 -10.96 -6.43 12.99
N ASP A 138 -11.65 -5.58 12.25
CA ASP A 138 -12.38 -4.42 12.78
C ASP A 138 -11.51 -3.35 13.45
N ARG A 139 -10.17 -3.40 13.24
CA ARG A 139 -9.28 -2.37 13.75
C ARG A 139 -8.23 -1.97 12.74
N LEU A 140 -8.21 -0.69 12.39
CA LEU A 140 -7.17 -0.04 11.60
C LEU A 140 -6.73 1.22 12.32
N ASP A 141 -5.45 1.45 12.40
CA ASP A 141 -4.83 2.64 12.99
C ASP A 141 -4.00 3.33 11.93
N VAL A 142 -4.20 4.63 11.75
CA VAL A 142 -3.44 5.45 10.80
C VAL A 142 -2.84 6.64 11.52
N PHE A 143 -1.56 6.86 11.27
CA PHE A 143 -0.78 7.95 11.82
C PHE A 143 -0.27 8.82 10.68
N ALA A 144 -0.39 10.13 10.82
CA ALA A 144 0.06 11.07 9.81
C ALA A 144 0.69 12.31 10.44
N ARG A 145 1.53 12.98 9.66
CA ARG A 145 2.12 14.28 10.04
C ARG A 145 1.16 15.38 9.64
N GLY A 146 0.75 16.21 10.61
CA GLY A 146 -0.03 17.41 10.34
C GLY A 146 0.84 18.54 9.76
N ARG A 147 0.22 19.50 9.06
CA ARG A 147 0.87 20.73 8.61
C ARG A 147 1.40 21.59 9.78
N ASP A 148 0.88 21.37 10.97
CA ASP A 148 1.35 21.97 12.23
C ASP A 148 2.64 21.31 12.76
N GLY A 149 3.15 20.30 12.07
CA GLY A 149 4.33 19.55 12.45
C GLY A 149 4.11 18.54 13.57
N ARG A 150 2.89 18.26 13.95
CA ARG A 150 2.54 17.29 15.01
C ARG A 150 2.13 15.96 14.40
N THR A 151 2.12 14.91 15.23
CA THR A 151 1.61 13.60 14.84
C THR A 151 0.13 13.52 15.16
N TRP A 152 -0.64 13.11 14.17
CA TRP A 152 -2.07 12.90 14.27
C TRP A 152 -2.40 11.43 14.06
N HIS A 153 -3.45 10.94 14.74
CA HIS A 153 -3.91 9.58 14.73
C HIS A 153 -5.40 9.52 14.42
N ARG A 154 -5.80 8.52 13.68
CA ARG A 154 -7.19 8.17 13.38
C ARG A 154 -7.31 6.67 13.27
N TRP A 155 -8.46 6.11 13.67
CA TRP A 155 -8.65 4.67 13.60
C TRP A 155 -10.08 4.29 13.22
N TRP A 156 -10.19 3.10 12.66
CA TRP A 156 -11.44 2.39 12.45
C TRP A 156 -11.75 1.58 13.70
N ASP A 157 -12.98 1.70 14.25
CA ASP A 157 -13.41 1.04 15.48
C ASP A 157 -14.28 -0.21 15.22
N GLY A 158 -14.34 -0.68 13.98
CA GLY A 158 -15.20 -1.77 13.52
C GLY A 158 -16.53 -1.29 12.92
N THR A 159 -16.88 0.00 13.09
CA THR A 159 -18.14 0.56 12.58
C THR A 159 -17.97 1.90 11.91
N ARG A 160 -16.99 2.67 12.29
CA ARG A 160 -16.73 4.01 11.74
C ARG A 160 -15.29 4.43 11.94
N TRP A 161 -14.86 5.38 11.14
CA TRP A 161 -13.63 6.13 11.41
C TRP A 161 -13.84 7.12 12.57
N VAL A 162 -13.06 6.96 13.64
CA VAL A 162 -13.05 7.89 14.77
C VAL A 162 -12.37 9.20 14.34
N PRO A 163 -12.82 10.37 14.80
CA PRO A 163 -12.19 11.64 14.47
C PRO A 163 -10.71 11.69 14.78
N TRP A 164 -9.98 12.54 14.03
CA TRP A 164 -8.57 12.77 14.27
C TRP A 164 -8.29 13.23 15.70
N GLU A 165 -7.27 12.66 16.31
CA GLU A 165 -6.71 13.10 17.60
C GLU A 165 -5.22 13.41 17.44
N GLN A 166 -4.76 14.40 18.19
CA GLN A 166 -3.34 14.75 18.24
C GLN A 166 -2.63 13.86 19.26
N LEU A 167 -1.47 13.33 18.89
CA LEU A 167 -0.60 12.59 19.79
C LEU A 167 0.51 13.48 20.35
N GLY A 168 0.58 13.63 21.67
CA GLY A 168 1.65 14.33 22.40
C GLY A 168 1.49 15.82 22.44
#